data_efd9e5775a054ebc378cf6357c32a0a7
#
_entry.id   efd9e5775a054ebc378cf6357c32a0a7
#
_cell.length_a   1.000
_cell.length_b   1.000
_cell.length_c   1.000
_cell.angle_alpha   90.00
_cell.angle_beta   90.00
_cell.angle_gamma   90.00
#
_symmetry.space_group_name_H-M   'P 1'
#
loop_
_entity.id
_entity.type
_entity.pdbx_description
1 polymer ?
#
loop_
_entity_poly.entity_id
_entity_poly.type
_entity_poly.pdbx_seq_one_letter_code
_entity_poly.pdbx_strand_id
1 'polypeptide(L)'
;MEYFYLLTNTFILRPYVFAFLAFSLYVGQKLLGWGRTGRLFGLTWGIAFICEFASTRIGIPFGEYFYTESTQGHELYLSNIPFMDSLSFSFLLFSSYCLALVFVLPSVKQAGQQGWRFDQTLRTSWPVMGLTVVFCTFSDVIIDPVALQGDRWFLGKIYGYPQEGVYFGVPLANFAGWAVVGFFSLLGYRWLERGPCASDPIPREVVKWELILGIGLFYSVLAFNLGVTFWIGEMLMGIVGSFIFVPLTAVLFSTLWRGLFVLRVDESSS
;
A
#
# COMPACT_ATOMS: atom_id res chain seq x y z
N MET A 1 -24.09 -21.03 1.46
CA MET A 1 -23.54 -21.20 2.83
C MET A 1 -22.01 -21.37 2.81
N GLU A 2 -21.45 -22.10 1.86
CA GLU A 2 -20.02 -22.36 1.73
C GLU A 2 -19.17 -21.09 1.59
N TYR A 3 -19.49 -20.19 0.66
CA TYR A 3 -18.76 -18.93 0.50
C TYR A 3 -18.77 -18.04 1.74
N PHE A 4 -19.86 -18.02 2.49
CA PHE A 4 -19.93 -17.26 3.73
C PHE A 4 -19.03 -17.87 4.81
N TYR A 5 -18.98 -19.20 4.89
CA TYR A 5 -18.06 -19.92 5.78
C TYR A 5 -16.60 -19.62 5.42
N LEU A 6 -16.23 -19.75 4.15
CA LEU A 6 -14.86 -19.46 3.67
C LEU A 6 -14.46 -18.00 3.94
N LEU A 7 -15.35 -17.04 3.69
CA LEU A 7 -15.08 -15.62 3.98
C LEU A 7 -14.87 -15.37 5.48
N THR A 8 -15.70 -15.98 6.34
CA THR A 8 -15.55 -15.86 7.80
C THR A 8 -14.24 -16.46 8.27
N ASN A 9 -13.87 -17.62 7.74
CA ASN A 9 -12.59 -18.25 8.05
C ASN A 9 -11.41 -17.44 7.54
N THR A 10 -11.50 -16.85 6.36
CA THR A 10 -10.45 -15.92 5.84
C THR A 10 -10.24 -14.77 6.82
N PHE A 11 -11.32 -14.20 7.35
CA PHE A 11 -11.22 -13.15 8.36
C PHE A 11 -10.52 -13.63 9.64
N ILE A 12 -10.80 -14.84 10.11
CA ILE A 12 -10.18 -15.42 11.30
C ILE A 12 -8.71 -15.76 11.06
N LEU A 13 -8.36 -16.28 9.89
CA LEU A 13 -6.99 -16.65 9.52
C LEU A 13 -6.10 -15.44 9.25
N ARG A 14 -6.67 -14.34 8.71
CA ARG A 14 -5.94 -13.15 8.25
C ARG A 14 -6.44 -11.86 8.92
N PRO A 15 -6.59 -11.80 10.26
CA PRO A 15 -7.20 -10.65 10.94
C PRO A 15 -6.42 -9.35 10.72
N TYR A 16 -5.11 -9.43 10.56
CA TYR A 16 -4.23 -8.28 10.30
C TYR A 16 -4.54 -7.61 8.94
N VAL A 17 -4.84 -8.38 7.88
CA VAL A 17 -5.24 -7.85 6.56
C VAL A 17 -6.50 -7.01 6.70
N PHE A 18 -7.50 -7.54 7.40
CA PHE A 18 -8.77 -6.83 7.59
C PHE A 18 -8.65 -5.64 8.55
N ALA A 19 -7.76 -5.71 9.54
CA ALA A 19 -7.46 -4.58 10.42
C ALA A 19 -6.81 -3.43 9.62
N PHE A 20 -5.80 -3.72 8.79
CA PHE A 20 -5.18 -2.73 7.91
C PHE A 20 -6.18 -2.18 6.89
N LEU A 21 -7.00 -3.03 6.29
CA LEU A 21 -8.05 -2.61 5.36
C LEU A 21 -9.06 -1.68 6.03
N ALA A 22 -9.60 -2.06 7.19
CA ALA A 22 -10.58 -1.25 7.91
C ALA A 22 -10.01 0.11 8.30
N PHE A 23 -8.77 0.14 8.79
CA PHE A 23 -8.09 1.38 9.14
C PHE A 23 -7.85 2.26 7.89
N SER A 24 -7.42 1.66 6.78
CA SER A 24 -7.20 2.38 5.53
C SER A 24 -8.50 2.93 4.93
N LEU A 25 -9.60 2.19 5.02
CA LEU A 25 -10.92 2.66 4.61
C LEU A 25 -11.40 3.85 5.48
N TYR A 26 -11.15 3.79 6.80
CA TYR A 26 -11.44 4.92 7.68
C TYR A 26 -10.66 6.17 7.30
N VAL A 27 -9.35 6.05 7.09
CA VAL A 27 -8.49 7.19 6.66
C VAL A 27 -8.90 7.67 5.28
N GLY A 28 -9.15 6.76 4.34
CA GLY A 28 -9.58 7.06 2.97
C GLY A 28 -10.90 7.82 2.94
N GLN A 29 -11.87 7.41 3.73
CA GLN A 29 -13.14 8.11 3.85
C GLN A 29 -12.95 9.55 4.34
N LYS A 30 -12.05 9.77 5.29
CA LYS A 30 -11.74 11.13 5.83
C LYS A 30 -10.97 11.98 4.82
N LEU A 31 -10.07 11.39 4.06
CA LEU A 31 -9.21 12.08 3.09
C LEU A 31 -9.90 12.32 1.75
N LEU A 32 -10.53 11.29 1.20
CA LEU A 32 -11.06 11.27 -0.17
C LEU A 32 -12.59 11.29 -0.25
N GLY A 33 -13.27 10.88 0.82
CA GLY A 33 -14.69 10.53 0.80
C GLY A 33 -14.94 9.11 0.29
N TRP A 34 -16.13 8.56 0.58
CA TRP A 34 -16.45 7.15 0.27
C TRP A 34 -16.39 6.82 -1.22
N GLY A 35 -16.90 7.71 -2.07
CA GLY A 35 -16.93 7.47 -3.54
C GLY A 35 -15.53 7.30 -4.11
N ARG A 36 -14.60 8.19 -3.80
CA ARG A 36 -13.21 8.14 -4.27
C ARG A 36 -12.44 6.99 -3.65
N THR A 37 -12.63 6.76 -2.36
CA THR A 37 -12.00 5.62 -1.68
C THR A 37 -12.44 4.31 -2.30
N GLY A 38 -13.74 4.12 -2.52
CA GLY A 38 -14.27 2.92 -3.17
C GLY A 38 -13.73 2.71 -4.59
N ARG A 39 -13.61 3.79 -5.38
CA ARG A 39 -13.02 3.71 -6.74
C ARG A 39 -11.56 3.30 -6.69
N LEU A 40 -10.74 3.93 -5.84
CA LEU A 40 -9.32 3.60 -5.72
C LEU A 40 -9.13 2.16 -5.26
N PHE A 41 -9.82 1.73 -4.19
CA PHE A 41 -9.68 0.39 -3.62
C PHE A 41 -10.21 -0.68 -4.58
N GLY A 42 -11.37 -0.46 -5.20
CA GLY A 42 -11.96 -1.41 -6.14
C GLY A 42 -11.11 -1.59 -7.40
N LEU A 43 -10.57 -0.49 -7.96
CA LEU A 43 -9.64 -0.56 -9.08
C LEU A 43 -8.36 -1.32 -8.71
N THR A 44 -7.77 -1.00 -7.56
CA THR A 44 -6.52 -1.63 -7.14
C THR A 44 -6.72 -3.12 -6.91
N TRP A 45 -7.77 -3.51 -6.21
CA TRP A 45 -8.11 -4.92 -6.01
C TRP A 45 -8.32 -5.65 -7.33
N GLY A 46 -9.14 -5.09 -8.24
CA GLY A 46 -9.44 -5.73 -9.52
C GLY A 46 -8.21 -5.88 -10.43
N ILE A 47 -7.35 -4.84 -10.49
CA ILE A 47 -6.12 -4.88 -11.30
C ILE A 47 -5.10 -5.84 -10.68
N ALA A 48 -4.94 -5.85 -9.35
CA ALA A 48 -4.08 -6.81 -8.66
C ALA A 48 -4.52 -8.25 -8.96
N PHE A 49 -5.81 -8.54 -8.79
CA PHE A 49 -6.36 -9.86 -9.10
C PHE A 49 -6.09 -10.29 -10.56
N ILE A 50 -6.31 -9.40 -11.52
CA ILE A 50 -6.05 -9.70 -12.95
C ILE A 50 -4.56 -9.98 -13.19
N CYS A 51 -3.68 -9.18 -12.57
CA CYS A 51 -2.23 -9.36 -12.68
C CYS A 51 -1.75 -10.67 -12.05
N GLU A 52 -2.26 -11.01 -10.86
CA GLU A 52 -1.97 -12.29 -10.19
C GLU A 52 -2.50 -13.48 -11.01
N PHE A 53 -3.74 -13.35 -11.50
CA PHE A 53 -4.36 -14.37 -12.34
C PHE A 53 -3.57 -14.63 -13.62
N ALA A 54 -3.06 -13.58 -14.26
CA ALA A 54 -2.20 -13.70 -15.44
C ALA A 54 -0.84 -14.30 -15.09
N SER A 55 -0.21 -13.84 -14.01
CA SER A 55 1.14 -14.28 -13.64
C SER A 55 1.20 -15.76 -13.26
N THR A 56 0.19 -16.28 -12.56
CA THR A 56 0.11 -17.72 -12.25
C THR A 56 -0.11 -18.61 -13.45
N ARG A 57 -0.35 -18.06 -14.67
CA ARG A 57 -0.63 -18.79 -15.91
C ARG A 57 0.39 -18.54 -17.01
N ILE A 58 0.82 -17.31 -17.15
CA ILE A 58 1.71 -16.87 -18.24
C ILE A 58 2.93 -16.09 -17.77
N GLY A 59 3.13 -15.98 -16.45
CA GLY A 59 4.30 -15.30 -15.86
C GLY A 59 4.32 -13.77 -16.00
N ILE A 60 3.22 -13.10 -16.33
CA ILE A 60 3.19 -11.65 -16.53
C ILE A 60 2.09 -11.02 -15.64
N PRO A 61 2.40 -9.94 -14.86
CA PRO A 61 3.65 -9.17 -14.82
C PRO A 61 4.64 -9.56 -13.71
N PHE A 62 4.26 -10.40 -12.72
CA PHE A 62 5.06 -10.70 -11.52
C PHE A 62 6.18 -11.73 -11.74
N GLY A 63 6.29 -12.31 -12.93
CA GLY A 63 7.04 -13.54 -13.18
C GLY A 63 6.16 -14.78 -12.95
N GLU A 64 6.70 -15.96 -13.27
CA GLU A 64 6.03 -17.21 -12.95
C GLU A 64 6.08 -17.45 -11.44
N TYR A 65 4.93 -17.64 -10.83
CA TYR A 65 4.78 -18.08 -9.45
C TYR A 65 3.51 -18.93 -9.28
N PHE A 66 3.42 -19.62 -8.18
CA PHE A 66 2.29 -20.48 -7.89
C PHE A 66 1.84 -20.31 -6.44
N TYR A 67 0.55 -20.43 -6.20
CA TYR A 67 0.01 -20.57 -4.86
C TYR A 67 0.07 -22.03 -4.43
N THR A 68 0.43 -22.29 -3.17
CA THR A 68 0.61 -23.65 -2.63
C THR A 68 -0.70 -24.34 -2.33
N GLU A 69 -1.81 -23.59 -2.37
CA GLU A 69 -3.16 -24.07 -2.02
C GLU A 69 -3.27 -24.68 -0.61
N SER A 70 -2.26 -24.41 0.25
CA SER A 70 -2.18 -24.98 1.62
C SER A 70 -3.38 -24.63 2.51
N THR A 71 -4.08 -23.55 2.18
CA THR A 71 -5.28 -23.08 2.89
C THR A 71 -6.57 -23.25 2.10
N GLN A 72 -6.53 -23.99 0.98
CA GLN A 72 -7.70 -24.27 0.17
C GLN A 72 -8.76 -25.02 0.99
N GLY A 73 -10.02 -24.59 0.90
CA GLY A 73 -11.12 -25.09 1.73
C GLY A 73 -11.21 -24.46 3.14
N HIS A 74 -10.19 -23.70 3.56
CA HIS A 74 -10.18 -22.96 4.83
C HIS A 74 -10.26 -21.46 4.66
N GLU A 75 -9.84 -20.91 3.52
CA GLU A 75 -10.02 -19.49 3.19
C GLU A 75 -10.63 -19.32 1.79
N LEU A 76 -11.15 -18.13 1.52
CA LEU A 76 -11.78 -17.81 0.25
C LEU A 76 -10.72 -17.65 -0.84
N TYR A 77 -10.88 -18.44 -1.90
CA TYR A 77 -10.12 -18.33 -3.14
C TYR A 77 -11.01 -17.83 -4.27
N LEU A 78 -10.47 -16.98 -5.11
CA LEU A 78 -11.02 -16.64 -6.41
C LEU A 78 -10.17 -17.34 -7.47
N SER A 79 -10.68 -18.43 -8.06
CA SER A 79 -9.89 -19.37 -8.85
C SER A 79 -8.77 -20.00 -7.99
N ASN A 80 -7.51 -19.80 -8.33
CA ASN A 80 -6.34 -20.28 -7.58
C ASN A 80 -5.70 -19.20 -6.68
N ILE A 81 -6.33 -18.03 -6.54
CA ILE A 81 -5.78 -16.87 -5.85
C ILE A 81 -6.51 -16.66 -4.51
N PRO A 82 -5.80 -16.60 -3.37
CA PRO A 82 -6.40 -16.23 -2.10
C PRO A 82 -7.00 -14.83 -2.18
N PHE A 83 -8.28 -14.68 -1.83
CA PHE A 83 -8.98 -13.40 -1.90
C PHE A 83 -8.27 -12.27 -1.15
N MET A 84 -7.67 -12.59 0.00
CA MET A 84 -7.00 -11.61 0.84
C MET A 84 -5.71 -11.05 0.21
N ASP A 85 -5.08 -11.78 -0.74
CA ASP A 85 -3.81 -11.41 -1.35
C ASP A 85 -4.01 -10.20 -2.25
N SER A 86 -4.85 -10.33 -3.28
CA SER A 86 -5.23 -9.20 -4.15
C SER A 86 -5.82 -8.02 -3.34
N LEU A 87 -6.59 -8.32 -2.29
CA LEU A 87 -7.19 -7.29 -1.44
C LEU A 87 -6.15 -6.44 -0.71
N SER A 88 -5.02 -7.05 -0.35
CA SER A 88 -3.92 -6.38 0.35
C SER A 88 -3.33 -5.21 -0.44
N PHE A 89 -3.26 -5.33 -1.77
CA PHE A 89 -2.79 -4.24 -2.63
C PHE A 89 -3.56 -2.94 -2.42
N SER A 90 -4.85 -3.01 -2.10
CA SER A 90 -5.69 -1.82 -1.93
C SER A 90 -5.21 -0.92 -0.81
N PHE A 91 -4.91 -1.46 0.37
CA PHE A 91 -4.44 -0.66 1.48
C PHE A 91 -2.94 -0.35 1.40
N LEU A 92 -2.14 -1.21 0.77
CA LEU A 92 -0.71 -0.96 0.53
C LEU A 92 -0.53 0.20 -0.46
N LEU A 93 -1.26 0.21 -1.57
CA LEU A 93 -1.25 1.32 -2.52
C LEU A 93 -1.78 2.61 -1.88
N PHE A 94 -2.87 2.54 -1.11
CA PHE A 94 -3.45 3.70 -0.43
C PHE A 94 -2.48 4.31 0.59
N SER A 95 -1.80 3.51 1.40
CA SER A 95 -0.81 4.01 2.36
C SER A 95 0.39 4.65 1.67
N SER A 96 0.86 4.06 0.56
CA SER A 96 1.89 4.61 -0.31
C SER A 96 1.45 5.93 -0.97
N TYR A 97 0.17 6.02 -1.35
CA TYR A 97 -0.44 7.25 -1.87
C TYR A 97 -0.45 8.37 -0.83
N CYS A 98 -0.81 8.08 0.42
CA CYS A 98 -0.74 9.05 1.51
C CYS A 98 0.68 9.56 1.73
N LEU A 99 1.67 8.67 1.67
CA LEU A 99 3.07 9.04 1.77
C LEU A 99 3.50 9.95 0.62
N ALA A 100 3.13 9.62 -0.63
CA ALA A 100 3.44 10.42 -1.81
C ALA A 100 2.83 11.82 -1.76
N LEU A 101 1.60 11.95 -1.24
CA LEU A 101 0.93 13.23 -1.08
C LEU A 101 1.72 14.20 -0.19
N VAL A 102 2.34 13.72 0.89
CA VAL A 102 3.13 14.58 1.79
C VAL A 102 4.35 15.19 1.10
N PHE A 103 4.92 14.48 0.12
CA PHE A 103 6.07 15.00 -0.65
C PHE A 103 5.67 16.01 -1.74
N VAL A 104 4.43 15.96 -2.22
CA VAL A 104 3.99 16.75 -3.39
C VAL A 104 3.07 17.89 -3.01
N LEU A 105 2.20 17.70 -2.01
CA LEU A 105 1.25 18.74 -1.63
C LEU A 105 1.96 19.91 -0.93
N PRO A 106 1.55 21.16 -1.22
CA PRO A 106 2.10 22.31 -0.53
C PRO A 106 1.67 22.33 0.93
N SER A 107 2.63 22.54 1.84
CA SER A 107 2.34 22.81 3.23
C SER A 107 1.75 24.22 3.38
N VAL A 108 0.70 24.35 4.18
CA VAL A 108 -0.03 25.60 4.38
C VAL A 108 -0.42 25.80 5.84
N LYS A 109 -0.56 27.08 6.23
CA LYS A 109 -1.22 27.48 7.46
C LYS A 109 -2.44 28.33 7.08
N GLN A 110 -3.64 27.84 7.37
CA GLN A 110 -4.88 28.51 7.02
C GLN A 110 -5.82 28.50 8.23
N ALA A 111 -6.32 29.68 8.61
CA ALA A 111 -7.23 29.86 9.75
C ALA A 111 -6.77 29.18 11.05
N GLY A 112 -5.47 29.25 11.36
CA GLY A 112 -4.87 28.61 12.55
C GLY A 112 -4.63 27.10 12.42
N GLN A 113 -5.06 26.47 11.32
CA GLN A 113 -4.77 25.07 11.01
C GLN A 113 -3.52 24.96 10.17
N GLN A 114 -2.62 24.09 10.57
CA GLN A 114 -1.39 23.77 9.86
C GLN A 114 -1.50 22.36 9.28
N GLY A 115 -1.14 22.21 7.98
CA GLY A 115 -1.23 20.94 7.28
C GLY A 115 -0.81 21.08 5.83
N TRP A 116 -1.38 20.24 4.98
CA TRP A 116 -1.17 20.22 3.54
C TRP A 116 -2.44 20.64 2.82
N ARG A 117 -2.30 21.50 1.78
CA ARG A 117 -3.44 21.86 0.93
C ARG A 117 -3.76 20.69 0.01
N PHE A 118 -4.96 20.13 0.19
CA PHE A 118 -5.44 19.01 -0.61
C PHE A 118 -6.03 19.54 -1.91
N ASP A 119 -5.18 19.69 -2.91
CA ASP A 119 -5.56 20.20 -4.23
C ASP A 119 -6.07 19.08 -5.14
N GLN A 120 -7.21 19.33 -5.83
CA GLN A 120 -7.86 18.33 -6.67
C GLN A 120 -7.01 17.93 -7.88
N THR A 121 -6.20 18.84 -8.41
CA THR A 121 -5.33 18.57 -9.57
C THR A 121 -4.04 17.88 -9.16
N LEU A 122 -3.45 18.29 -8.04
CA LEU A 122 -2.18 17.74 -7.53
C LEU A 122 -2.33 16.29 -7.05
N ARG A 123 -3.46 15.95 -6.40
CA ARG A 123 -3.69 14.60 -5.84
C ARG A 123 -3.68 13.46 -6.89
N THR A 124 -3.93 13.78 -8.16
CA THR A 124 -3.86 12.83 -9.28
C THR A 124 -2.77 13.22 -10.29
N SER A 125 -1.80 14.04 -9.86
CA SER A 125 -0.67 14.47 -10.70
C SER A 125 0.32 13.32 -10.95
N TRP A 126 1.10 13.43 -12.02
CA TRP A 126 2.13 12.45 -12.35
C TRP A 126 3.18 12.26 -11.23
N PRO A 127 3.65 13.34 -10.53
CA PRO A 127 4.56 13.16 -9.40
C PRO A 127 3.95 12.31 -8.27
N VAL A 128 2.68 12.55 -7.90
CA VAL A 128 2.00 11.75 -6.87
C VAL A 128 1.88 10.30 -7.32
N MET A 129 1.46 10.06 -8.57
CA MET A 129 1.33 8.71 -9.11
C MET A 129 2.67 7.99 -9.12
N GLY A 130 3.73 8.64 -9.64
CA GLY A 130 5.07 8.06 -9.72
C GLY A 130 5.63 7.71 -8.34
N LEU A 131 5.55 8.63 -7.37
CA LEU A 131 6.00 8.37 -6.01
C LEU A 131 5.18 7.27 -5.33
N THR A 132 3.87 7.23 -5.55
CA THR A 132 3.03 6.17 -5.00
C THR A 132 3.45 4.80 -5.51
N VAL A 133 3.70 4.67 -6.81
CA VAL A 133 4.19 3.42 -7.42
C VAL A 133 5.53 3.01 -6.82
N VAL A 134 6.47 3.95 -6.72
CA VAL A 134 7.79 3.71 -6.12
C VAL A 134 7.65 3.24 -4.67
N PHE A 135 6.87 3.93 -3.85
CA PHE A 135 6.72 3.56 -2.43
C PHE A 135 6.00 2.23 -2.24
N CYS A 136 4.98 1.95 -3.08
CA CYS A 136 4.28 0.68 -3.06
C CYS A 136 5.22 -0.49 -3.44
N THR A 137 6.02 -0.33 -4.49
CA THR A 137 7.02 -1.32 -4.88
C THR A 137 8.11 -1.47 -3.80
N PHE A 138 8.53 -0.39 -3.17
CA PHE A 138 9.52 -0.46 -2.08
C PHE A 138 8.97 -1.14 -0.82
N SER A 139 7.67 -1.05 -0.53
CA SER A 139 7.10 -1.81 0.59
C SER A 139 7.22 -3.32 0.36
N ASP A 140 7.07 -3.76 -0.89
CA ASP A 140 7.19 -5.15 -1.28
C ASP A 140 8.62 -5.71 -1.14
N VAL A 141 9.63 -4.86 -1.26
CA VAL A 141 11.05 -5.24 -0.99
C VAL A 141 11.25 -5.79 0.44
N ILE A 142 10.35 -5.45 1.38
CA ILE A 142 10.35 -6.02 2.73
C ILE A 142 9.30 -7.13 2.87
N ILE A 143 8.12 -6.98 2.25
CA ILE A 143 6.99 -7.88 2.44
C ILE A 143 7.26 -9.24 1.81
N ASP A 144 7.62 -9.29 0.55
CA ASP A 144 7.77 -10.55 -0.20
C ASP A 144 8.87 -11.48 0.36
N PRO A 145 10.09 -10.99 0.67
CA PRO A 145 11.11 -11.87 1.21
C PRO A 145 10.69 -12.58 2.51
N VAL A 146 10.01 -11.89 3.42
CA VAL A 146 9.52 -12.49 4.67
C VAL A 146 8.28 -13.34 4.45
N ALA A 147 7.44 -13.01 3.47
CA ALA A 147 6.28 -13.83 3.09
C ALA A 147 6.71 -15.19 2.50
N LEU A 148 7.81 -15.25 1.74
CA LEU A 148 8.39 -16.51 1.27
C LEU A 148 8.88 -17.43 2.40
N GLN A 149 9.15 -16.87 3.60
CA GLN A 149 9.49 -17.61 4.82
C GLN A 149 8.24 -17.93 5.67
N GLY A 150 7.06 -17.94 5.06
CA GLY A 150 5.79 -18.01 5.75
C GLY A 150 5.57 -19.25 6.62
N ASP A 151 6.20 -20.37 6.25
CA ASP A 151 6.22 -21.63 7.04
C ASP A 151 6.99 -21.50 8.38
N ARG A 152 7.76 -20.43 8.58
CA ARG A 152 8.49 -20.15 9.83
C ARG A 152 7.71 -19.22 10.77
N TRP A 153 6.54 -18.77 10.37
CA TRP A 153 5.67 -17.90 11.15
C TRP A 153 4.19 -18.18 10.84
N PHE A 154 3.26 -17.47 11.47
CA PHE A 154 1.82 -17.78 11.39
C PHE A 154 1.19 -17.58 10.00
N LEU A 155 1.89 -16.98 9.03
CA LEU A 155 1.39 -16.80 7.68
C LEU A 155 1.14 -18.13 6.98
N GLY A 156 2.04 -19.10 7.17
CA GLY A 156 2.11 -20.31 6.37
C GLY A 156 2.75 -20.05 4.99
N LYS A 157 3.15 -21.08 4.29
CA LYS A 157 3.69 -20.96 2.94
C LYS A 157 2.53 -20.83 1.95
N ILE A 158 2.21 -19.59 1.55
CA ILE A 158 1.06 -19.29 0.69
C ILE A 158 1.42 -19.47 -0.78
N TYR A 159 2.62 -19.01 -1.19
CA TYR A 159 3.10 -19.02 -2.58
C TYR A 159 4.58 -19.34 -2.66
N GLY A 160 5.07 -19.58 -3.88
CA GLY A 160 6.47 -19.78 -4.18
C GLY A 160 6.79 -19.51 -5.64
N TYR A 161 8.07 -19.42 -5.94
CA TYR A 161 8.58 -19.26 -7.31
C TYR A 161 9.17 -20.59 -7.78
N PRO A 162 8.96 -20.99 -9.07
CA PRO A 162 9.59 -22.18 -9.64
C PRO A 162 11.13 -22.09 -9.65
N GLN A 163 11.64 -20.86 -9.78
CA GLN A 163 13.06 -20.56 -9.72
C GLN A 163 13.28 -19.47 -8.66
N GLU A 164 14.22 -19.69 -7.76
CA GLU A 164 14.58 -18.70 -6.76
C GLU A 164 15.08 -17.41 -7.40
N GLY A 165 14.53 -16.30 -6.97
CA GLY A 165 14.94 -14.97 -7.43
C GLY A 165 16.21 -14.49 -6.75
N VAL A 166 16.80 -13.44 -7.31
CA VAL A 166 18.10 -12.88 -6.86
C VAL A 166 18.01 -12.09 -5.55
N TYR A 167 16.84 -11.68 -5.12
CA TYR A 167 16.65 -10.88 -3.92
C TYR A 167 15.92 -11.70 -2.84
N PHE A 168 16.68 -12.39 -2.00
CA PHE A 168 16.15 -13.27 -0.94
C PHE A 168 15.08 -14.26 -1.43
N GLY A 169 15.31 -14.83 -2.63
CA GLY A 169 14.37 -15.75 -3.28
C GLY A 169 13.30 -15.07 -4.15
N VAL A 170 13.16 -13.74 -4.11
CA VAL A 170 12.18 -12.98 -4.90
C VAL A 170 12.77 -12.59 -6.26
N PRO A 171 12.09 -12.90 -7.40
CA PRO A 171 12.49 -12.46 -8.72
C PRO A 171 12.29 -10.94 -8.92
N LEU A 172 13.17 -10.31 -9.70
CA LEU A 172 13.02 -8.88 -10.02
C LEU A 172 11.71 -8.57 -10.78
N ALA A 173 11.20 -9.54 -11.53
CA ALA A 173 9.90 -9.42 -12.21
C ALA A 173 8.75 -9.17 -11.24
N ASN A 174 8.83 -9.69 -10.00
CA ASN A 174 7.83 -9.43 -8.99
C ASN A 174 7.70 -7.94 -8.68
N PHE A 175 8.82 -7.25 -8.44
CA PHE A 175 8.81 -5.80 -8.19
C PHE A 175 8.30 -4.99 -9.39
N ALA A 176 8.60 -5.45 -10.61
CA ALA A 176 8.01 -4.87 -11.83
C ALA A 176 6.48 -5.06 -11.84
N GLY A 177 5.98 -6.22 -11.43
CA GLY A 177 4.56 -6.51 -11.29
C GLY A 177 3.87 -5.56 -10.30
N TRP A 178 4.47 -5.31 -9.14
CA TRP A 178 3.98 -4.32 -8.17
C TRP A 178 3.89 -2.91 -8.77
N ALA A 179 4.91 -2.51 -9.53
CA ALA A 179 4.90 -1.23 -10.24
C ALA A 179 3.77 -1.17 -11.29
N VAL A 180 3.54 -2.25 -12.02
CA VAL A 180 2.45 -2.37 -13.02
C VAL A 180 1.09 -2.24 -12.34
N VAL A 181 0.83 -2.98 -11.28
CA VAL A 181 -0.43 -2.88 -10.52
C VAL A 181 -0.65 -1.46 -10.01
N GLY A 182 0.35 -0.87 -9.36
CA GLY A 182 0.27 0.50 -8.84
C GLY A 182 0.00 1.52 -9.93
N PHE A 183 0.74 1.44 -11.05
CA PHE A 183 0.61 2.36 -12.17
C PHE A 183 -0.79 2.31 -12.81
N PHE A 184 -1.27 1.13 -13.17
CA PHE A 184 -2.57 1.01 -13.83
C PHE A 184 -3.74 1.31 -12.90
N SER A 185 -3.63 1.00 -11.60
CA SER A 185 -4.62 1.39 -10.60
C SER A 185 -4.77 2.90 -10.50
N LEU A 186 -3.65 3.62 -10.41
CA LEU A 186 -3.65 5.08 -10.34
C LEU A 186 -4.03 5.74 -11.67
N LEU A 187 -3.65 5.15 -12.80
CA LEU A 187 -4.06 5.63 -14.12
C LEU A 187 -5.57 5.53 -14.29
N GLY A 188 -6.16 4.39 -13.95
CA GLY A 188 -7.61 4.18 -13.95
C GLY A 188 -8.32 5.13 -12.98
N TYR A 189 -7.79 5.28 -11.75
CA TYR A 189 -8.31 6.22 -10.78
C TYR A 189 -8.27 7.66 -11.30
N ARG A 190 -7.14 8.11 -11.86
CA ARG A 190 -7.01 9.43 -12.48
C ARG A 190 -7.99 9.65 -13.61
N TRP A 191 -8.23 8.63 -14.44
CA TRP A 191 -9.19 8.71 -15.54
C TRP A 191 -10.62 8.89 -15.02
N LEU A 192 -11.02 8.13 -14.00
CA LEU A 192 -12.34 8.27 -13.36
C LEU A 192 -12.53 9.64 -12.70
N GLU A 193 -11.47 10.18 -12.09
CA GLU A 193 -11.51 11.48 -11.41
C GLU A 193 -11.55 12.69 -12.37
N ARG A 194 -11.32 12.49 -13.66
CA ARG A 194 -11.49 13.52 -14.71
C ARG A 194 -12.90 13.51 -15.33
N GLY A 195 -13.67 12.46 -15.09
CA GLY A 195 -15.03 12.31 -15.60
C GLY A 195 -16.10 12.94 -14.70
N PRO A 196 -17.36 12.58 -14.91
CA PRO A 196 -18.52 13.07 -14.11
C PRO A 196 -18.36 12.82 -12.60
N CYS A 197 -17.56 11.82 -12.22
CA CYS A 197 -17.27 11.51 -10.83
C CYS A 197 -16.36 12.54 -10.14
N ALA A 198 -15.79 13.49 -10.87
CA ALA A 198 -14.97 14.58 -10.32
C ALA A 198 -15.79 15.60 -9.48
N SER A 199 -17.11 15.59 -9.63
CA SER A 199 -18.02 16.51 -8.93
C SER A 199 -18.21 16.20 -7.44
N ASP A 200 -17.75 15.04 -6.96
CA ASP A 200 -17.83 14.72 -5.53
C ASP A 200 -17.05 15.76 -4.71
N PRO A 201 -17.63 16.33 -3.64
CA PRO A 201 -16.93 17.31 -2.82
C PRO A 201 -15.69 16.71 -2.15
N ILE A 202 -14.63 17.52 -2.05
CA ILE A 202 -13.47 17.17 -1.22
C ILE A 202 -13.86 17.36 0.25
N PRO A 203 -13.64 16.39 1.13
CA PRO A 203 -14.05 16.49 2.52
C PRO A 203 -13.40 17.65 3.27
N ARG A 204 -12.13 17.98 2.92
CA ARG A 204 -11.36 19.08 3.55
C ARG A 204 -10.35 19.67 2.57
N GLU A 205 -10.18 20.99 2.61
CA GLU A 205 -9.15 21.68 1.83
C GLU A 205 -7.76 21.56 2.46
N VAL A 206 -7.69 21.53 3.79
CA VAL A 206 -6.44 21.33 4.52
C VAL A 206 -6.51 20.02 5.29
N VAL A 207 -5.55 19.15 5.03
CA VAL A 207 -5.43 17.82 5.62
C VAL A 207 -4.13 17.71 6.41
N LYS A 208 -4.18 17.09 7.56
CA LYS A 208 -3.02 16.84 8.42
C LYS A 208 -3.06 15.44 8.99
N TRP A 209 -4.06 15.18 9.81
CA TRP A 209 -4.16 13.91 10.52
C TRP A 209 -4.44 12.75 9.59
N GLU A 210 -5.20 12.99 8.53
CA GLU A 210 -5.48 12.00 7.50
C GLU A 210 -4.20 11.50 6.84
N LEU A 211 -3.28 12.42 6.50
CA LEU A 211 -1.99 12.05 5.91
C LEU A 211 -1.06 11.40 6.94
N ILE A 212 -1.00 11.92 8.16
CA ILE A 212 -0.19 11.35 9.25
C ILE A 212 -0.65 9.91 9.56
N LEU A 213 -1.96 9.66 9.61
CA LEU A 213 -2.51 8.32 9.83
C LEU A 213 -2.21 7.39 8.65
N GLY A 214 -2.31 7.88 7.41
CA GLY A 214 -1.95 7.11 6.22
C GLY A 214 -0.47 6.73 6.18
N ILE A 215 0.43 7.66 6.55
CA ILE A 215 1.86 7.40 6.72
C ILE A 215 2.08 6.40 7.88
N GLY A 216 1.37 6.58 8.99
CA GLY A 216 1.42 5.65 10.11
C GLY A 216 1.05 4.23 9.70
N LEU A 217 0.05 4.07 8.84
CA LEU A 217 -0.31 2.78 8.25
C LEU A 217 0.83 2.18 7.44
N PHE A 218 1.44 2.96 6.53
CA PHE A 218 2.59 2.53 5.74
C PHE A 218 3.72 2.00 6.62
N TYR A 219 4.13 2.79 7.62
CA TYR A 219 5.19 2.38 8.55
C TYR A 219 4.78 1.26 9.50
N SER A 220 3.49 1.10 9.81
CA SER A 220 3.00 -0.03 10.60
C SER A 220 3.16 -1.36 9.85
N VAL A 221 2.86 -1.36 8.54
CA VAL A 221 3.08 -2.53 7.69
C VAL A 221 4.58 -2.87 7.62
N LEU A 222 5.44 -1.87 7.41
CA LEU A 222 6.88 -2.08 7.39
C LEU A 222 7.41 -2.59 8.72
N ALA A 223 7.01 -1.98 9.83
CA ALA A 223 7.44 -2.39 11.18
C ALA A 223 6.99 -3.81 11.50
N PHE A 224 5.77 -4.19 11.10
CA PHE A 224 5.26 -5.53 11.26
C PHE A 224 6.14 -6.55 10.52
N ASN A 225 6.37 -6.33 9.22
CA ASN A 225 7.16 -7.26 8.40
C ASN A 225 8.63 -7.33 8.84
N LEU A 226 9.26 -6.18 9.15
CA LEU A 226 10.62 -6.17 9.71
C LEU A 226 10.69 -6.86 11.08
N GLY A 227 9.70 -6.62 11.93
CA GLY A 227 9.58 -7.30 13.23
C GLY A 227 9.52 -8.81 13.08
N VAL A 228 8.69 -9.32 12.17
CA VAL A 228 8.64 -10.74 11.83
C VAL A 228 9.96 -11.24 11.27
N THR A 229 10.59 -10.49 10.36
CA THR A 229 11.90 -10.85 9.75
C THR A 229 12.96 -11.07 10.83
N PHE A 230 13.09 -10.14 11.79
CA PHE A 230 14.03 -10.29 12.90
C PHE A 230 13.61 -11.41 13.87
N TRP A 231 12.32 -11.57 14.13
CA TRP A 231 11.82 -12.62 15.01
C TRP A 231 12.11 -14.02 14.50
N ILE A 232 12.00 -14.27 13.20
CA ILE A 232 12.34 -15.56 12.58
C ILE A 232 13.85 -15.75 12.37
N GLY A 233 14.69 -14.77 12.77
CA GLY A 233 16.16 -14.86 12.73
C GLY A 233 16.80 -14.48 11.40
N GLU A 234 16.08 -13.89 10.45
CA GLU A 234 16.58 -13.46 9.14
C GLU A 234 17.30 -12.09 9.25
N MET A 235 18.43 -12.09 9.98
CA MET A 235 19.16 -10.85 10.32
C MET A 235 19.61 -10.06 9.10
N LEU A 236 20.20 -10.73 8.09
CA LEU A 236 20.69 -10.04 6.88
C LEU A 236 19.56 -9.38 6.12
N MET A 237 18.44 -10.09 5.92
CA MET A 237 17.24 -9.60 5.28
C MET A 237 16.66 -8.38 6.03
N GLY A 238 16.57 -8.47 7.36
CA GLY A 238 16.09 -7.39 8.21
C GLY A 238 16.99 -6.14 8.18
N ILE A 239 18.32 -6.33 8.20
CA ILE A 239 19.27 -5.22 8.10
C ILE A 239 19.17 -4.54 6.73
N VAL A 240 19.18 -5.30 5.63
CA VAL A 240 19.05 -4.75 4.27
C VAL A 240 17.75 -3.99 4.12
N GLY A 241 16.61 -4.58 4.54
CA GLY A 241 15.32 -3.91 4.52
C GLY A 241 15.31 -2.61 5.34
N SER A 242 15.89 -2.62 6.54
CA SER A 242 16.00 -1.42 7.37
C SER A 242 16.82 -0.32 6.68
N PHE A 243 17.96 -0.64 6.08
CA PHE A 243 18.81 0.32 5.38
C PHE A 243 18.12 0.96 4.17
N ILE A 244 17.29 0.23 3.44
CA ILE A 244 16.54 0.76 2.29
C ILE A 244 15.59 1.90 2.74
N PHE A 245 15.02 1.80 3.95
CA PHE A 245 14.06 2.79 4.44
C PHE A 245 14.68 3.94 5.23
N VAL A 246 15.94 3.87 5.64
CA VAL A 246 16.61 4.96 6.35
C VAL A 246 16.61 6.28 5.54
N PRO A 247 17.02 6.31 4.26
CA PRO A 247 17.00 7.55 3.47
C PRO A 247 15.58 8.11 3.30
N LEU A 248 14.61 7.26 2.98
CA LEU A 248 13.22 7.66 2.83
C LEU A 248 12.68 8.26 4.12
N THR A 249 12.93 7.61 5.25
CA THR A 249 12.50 8.06 6.58
C THR A 249 13.15 9.40 6.95
N ALA A 250 14.43 9.59 6.67
CA ALA A 250 15.14 10.85 6.91
C ALA A 250 14.56 12.00 6.08
N VAL A 251 14.29 11.77 4.79
CA VAL A 251 13.68 12.78 3.92
C VAL A 251 12.24 13.08 4.35
N LEU A 252 11.46 12.05 4.70
CA LEU A 252 10.12 12.23 5.24
C LEU A 252 10.14 13.09 6.51
N PHE A 253 11.01 12.75 7.47
CA PHE A 253 11.12 13.51 8.72
C PHE A 253 11.48 14.98 8.46
N SER A 254 12.42 15.23 7.54
CA SER A 254 12.76 16.59 7.10
C SER A 254 11.56 17.32 6.50
N THR A 255 10.77 16.64 5.67
CA THR A 255 9.57 17.21 5.02
C THR A 255 8.47 17.52 6.05
N LEU A 256 8.23 16.61 6.97
CA LEU A 256 7.28 16.80 8.07
C LEU A 256 7.73 17.95 8.99
N TRP A 257 9.01 18.00 9.30
CA TRP A 257 9.58 19.09 10.12
C TRP A 257 9.36 20.46 9.47
N ARG A 258 9.71 20.61 8.20
CA ARG A 258 9.48 21.85 7.45
C ARG A 258 7.98 22.19 7.36
N GLY A 259 7.15 21.23 7.01
CA GLY A 259 5.71 21.44 6.86
C GLY A 259 4.98 21.77 8.16
N LEU A 260 5.48 21.30 9.32
CA LEU A 260 4.80 21.45 10.60
C LEU A 260 5.43 22.52 11.52
N PHE A 261 6.71 22.88 11.32
CA PHE A 261 7.45 23.72 12.27
C PHE A 261 7.99 25.02 11.67
N VAL A 262 8.41 25.07 10.40
CA VAL A 262 9.03 26.27 9.79
C VAL A 262 8.03 27.41 9.57
N LEU A 263 6.75 27.12 9.39
CA LEU A 263 5.71 28.16 9.27
C LEU A 263 5.46 28.94 10.57
N ARG A 264 6.15 28.62 11.66
CA ARG A 264 6.09 29.37 12.93
C ARG A 264 6.94 30.63 12.95
N VAL A 265 7.95 30.74 12.09
CA VAL A 265 8.94 31.84 12.13
C VAL A 265 8.42 33.11 11.46
N ASP A 266 7.52 33.00 10.48
CA ASP A 266 7.03 34.19 9.73
C ASP A 266 5.99 35.03 10.51
N GLU A 267 5.46 34.58 11.62
CA GLU A 267 4.51 35.36 12.44
C GLU A 267 5.15 36.24 13.50
N SER A 268 6.46 36.09 13.77
CA SER A 268 7.16 36.92 14.77
C SER A 268 7.77 38.19 14.16
N SER A 269 7.62 38.38 12.85
CA SER A 269 8.20 39.51 12.11
C SER A 269 7.18 40.45 11.45
N SER A 270 5.88 40.34 11.78
CA SER A 270 4.83 41.27 11.34
C SER A 270 4.18 42.03 12.48
#